data_1d6127c9db59a4f57915c5cbd2cf3dea
#
_entry.id   1d6127c9db59a4f57915c5cbd2cf3dea
#
_cell.length_a   1.000
_cell.length_b   1.000
_cell.length_c   1.000
_cell.angle_alpha   90.00
_cell.angle_beta   90.00
_cell.angle_gamma   90.00
#
_symmetry.space_group_name_H-M   'P 1'
#
loop_
_entity.id
_entity.type
_entity.pdbx_description
1 polymer ?
#
loop_
_entity_poly.entity_id
_entity_poly.type
_entity_poly.pdbx_seq_one_letter_code
_entity_poly.pdbx_strand_id
1 'polypeptide(L)'
;MYDYLYYIIFVVILLGTFLYFRIKYGFWISQPVFHCYDIFYMLFPRGIINTELPKINKYTNLINVTTIIYSEISDLKMTQFTNFIKLNYLRNGDNIYVPKKENIISYFKGHLFPSFFSFYTEDYLIQDLTNNTTITEDKIIGLMTSRPLRVTINNLNKKQNIQNTFYVYYADYLCVDTNHRKKGIAPQIIQTHEYNQRHKNPKICVSLFKREDELTGIMPLCVYKTYGFSVIKWRKPVELSAVYSMIEICKQNMYLLVEFINENKKRFDIVIMPEVSNLLELINTKNMFIYVILFKDKICSAYFFKKSNTFIEKDLEVLTCIASINNGVLDNSVFIHGFKINFWNISEKYNFGFSAIENIAHNNDIIQNILLKTHPKIISPCAYFFYNFAYPTFNADKAFILN
;
A
#
# COMPACT_ATOMS: atom_id res chain seq x y z
N MET A 1 -10.27 -13.38 -53.62
CA MET A 1 -8.88 -13.69 -53.17
C MET A 1 -8.37 -12.69 -52.12
N TYR A 2 -8.66 -11.37 -52.27
CA TYR A 2 -8.25 -10.35 -51.30
C TYR A 2 -8.97 -10.45 -49.95
N ASP A 3 -10.22 -10.86 -49.91
CA ASP A 3 -11.00 -10.98 -48.67
C ASP A 3 -10.42 -12.04 -47.73
N TYR A 4 -9.93 -13.16 -48.27
CA TYR A 4 -9.27 -14.20 -47.45
C TYR A 4 -7.94 -13.70 -46.87
N LEU A 5 -7.22 -12.83 -47.58
CA LEU A 5 -5.97 -12.24 -47.11
C LEU A 5 -6.23 -11.34 -45.87
N TYR A 6 -7.29 -10.54 -45.88
CA TYR A 6 -7.65 -9.71 -44.74
C TYR A 6 -8.02 -10.55 -43.50
N TYR A 7 -8.75 -11.66 -43.71
CA TYR A 7 -9.07 -12.59 -42.61
C TYR A 7 -7.82 -13.24 -42.02
N ILE A 8 -6.87 -13.66 -42.88
CA ILE A 8 -5.59 -14.24 -42.43
C ILE A 8 -4.79 -13.22 -41.65
N ILE A 9 -4.64 -12.00 -42.15
CA ILE A 9 -3.93 -10.92 -41.46
C ILE A 9 -4.59 -10.62 -40.10
N PHE A 10 -5.90 -10.52 -40.05
CA PHE A 10 -6.64 -10.30 -38.79
C PHE A 10 -6.40 -11.40 -37.78
N VAL A 11 -6.45 -12.66 -38.19
CA VAL A 11 -6.19 -13.82 -37.30
C VAL A 11 -4.74 -13.81 -36.83
N VAL A 12 -3.77 -13.49 -37.68
CA VAL A 12 -2.35 -13.39 -37.32
C VAL A 12 -2.11 -12.28 -36.30
N ILE A 13 -2.77 -11.12 -36.46
CA ILE A 13 -2.67 -10.00 -35.50
C ILE A 13 -3.29 -10.41 -34.16
N LEU A 14 -4.46 -11.07 -34.17
CA LEU A 14 -5.11 -11.56 -32.96
C LEU A 14 -4.23 -12.59 -32.21
N LEU A 15 -3.66 -13.56 -32.93
CA LEU A 15 -2.77 -14.55 -32.35
C LEU A 15 -1.47 -13.92 -31.84
N GLY A 16 -0.91 -12.97 -32.56
CA GLY A 16 0.29 -12.23 -32.17
C GLY A 16 0.06 -11.41 -30.89
N THR A 17 -1.05 -10.68 -30.82
CA THR A 17 -1.46 -9.95 -29.61
C THR A 17 -1.71 -10.89 -28.42
N PHE A 18 -2.41 -11.99 -28.64
CA PHE A 18 -2.66 -12.99 -27.60
C PHE A 18 -1.34 -13.59 -27.07
N LEU A 19 -0.42 -13.99 -27.94
CA LEU A 19 0.88 -14.51 -27.57
C LEU A 19 1.73 -13.47 -26.84
N TYR A 20 1.72 -12.21 -27.29
CA TYR A 20 2.41 -11.11 -26.62
C TYR A 20 1.92 -10.93 -25.19
N PHE A 21 0.59 -10.86 -24.97
CA PHE A 21 0.02 -10.74 -23.62
C PHE A 21 0.34 -11.96 -22.75
N ARG A 22 0.29 -13.16 -23.32
CA ARG A 22 0.61 -14.41 -22.61
C ARG A 22 2.05 -14.51 -22.17
N ILE A 23 2.99 -14.00 -22.96
CA ILE A 23 4.42 -13.96 -22.63
C ILE A 23 4.68 -12.85 -21.59
N LYS A 24 4.19 -11.65 -21.85
CA LYS A 24 4.44 -10.48 -20.97
C LYS A 24 3.79 -10.59 -19.60
N TYR A 25 2.57 -11.12 -19.53
CA TYR A 25 1.76 -11.19 -18.30
C TYR A 25 1.45 -12.63 -17.85
N GLY A 26 2.24 -13.59 -18.29
CA GLY A 26 1.97 -15.03 -18.11
C GLY A 26 1.73 -15.49 -16.68
N PHE A 27 2.35 -14.82 -15.69
CA PHE A 27 2.06 -15.04 -14.28
C PHE A 27 0.64 -14.60 -13.92
N TRP A 28 0.31 -13.34 -14.19
CA TRP A 28 -0.97 -12.74 -13.79
C TRP A 28 -2.18 -13.38 -14.47
N ILE A 29 -2.05 -13.88 -15.71
CA ILE A 29 -3.12 -14.57 -16.43
C ILE A 29 -3.59 -15.83 -15.68
N SER A 30 -2.68 -16.48 -14.95
CA SER A 30 -3.00 -17.68 -14.16
C SER A 30 -3.50 -17.39 -12.75
N GLN A 31 -3.53 -16.11 -12.33
CA GLN A 31 -3.91 -15.72 -10.99
C GLN A 31 -5.40 -15.36 -10.90
N PRO A 32 -6.06 -15.54 -9.75
CA PRO A 32 -7.45 -15.14 -9.53
C PRO A 32 -7.51 -13.60 -9.33
N VAL A 33 -7.31 -12.85 -10.40
CA VAL A 33 -7.43 -11.38 -10.42
C VAL A 33 -8.47 -10.94 -11.43
N PHE A 34 -9.07 -9.78 -11.22
CA PHE A 34 -10.01 -9.20 -12.16
C PHE A 34 -9.22 -8.54 -13.30
N HIS A 35 -9.21 -9.15 -14.47
CA HIS A 35 -8.55 -8.61 -15.65
C HIS A 35 -9.36 -7.52 -16.33
N CYS A 36 -8.69 -6.52 -16.90
CA CYS A 36 -9.35 -5.42 -17.63
C CYS A 36 -10.08 -5.87 -18.90
N TYR A 37 -9.85 -7.09 -19.38
CA TYR A 37 -10.56 -7.71 -20.51
C TYR A 37 -11.67 -8.69 -20.08
N ASP A 38 -11.94 -8.85 -18.78
CA ASP A 38 -12.98 -9.73 -18.27
C ASP A 38 -14.34 -9.01 -18.23
N ILE A 39 -15.02 -9.02 -19.37
CA ILE A 39 -16.31 -8.36 -19.55
C ILE A 39 -17.37 -8.93 -18.60
N PHE A 40 -17.28 -10.21 -18.24
CA PHE A 40 -18.23 -10.83 -17.34
C PHE A 40 -18.18 -10.21 -15.95
N TYR A 41 -16.99 -10.02 -15.38
CA TYR A 41 -16.83 -9.34 -14.09
C TYR A 41 -17.14 -7.84 -14.14
N MET A 42 -16.99 -7.20 -15.31
CA MET A 42 -17.42 -5.81 -15.49
C MET A 42 -18.94 -5.65 -15.36
N LEU A 43 -19.69 -6.58 -15.95
CA LEU A 43 -21.16 -6.55 -15.93
C LEU A 43 -21.74 -7.12 -14.63
N PHE A 44 -21.11 -8.15 -14.08
CA PHE A 44 -21.56 -8.88 -12.91
C PHE A 44 -20.44 -9.07 -11.89
N PRO A 45 -20.12 -8.02 -11.10
CA PRO A 45 -19.09 -8.11 -10.07
C PRO A 45 -19.39 -9.23 -9.08
N ARG A 46 -18.47 -10.18 -8.96
CA ARG A 46 -18.68 -11.41 -8.18
C ARG A 46 -18.25 -11.29 -6.72
N GLY A 47 -17.39 -10.31 -6.38
CA GLY A 47 -16.71 -10.29 -5.12
C GLY A 47 -15.56 -11.29 -5.10
N ILE A 48 -15.52 -12.22 -4.14
CA ILE A 48 -14.46 -13.23 -4.06
C ILE A 48 -14.50 -14.14 -5.29
N ILE A 49 -13.37 -14.24 -5.99
CA ILE A 49 -13.22 -15.03 -7.23
C ILE A 49 -13.14 -16.52 -6.91
N ASN A 50 -12.26 -16.88 -5.97
CA ASN A 50 -12.04 -18.27 -5.57
C ASN A 50 -12.03 -18.40 -4.04
N THR A 51 -12.94 -19.18 -3.50
CA THR A 51 -13.07 -19.50 -2.08
C THR A 51 -12.22 -20.71 -1.67
N GLU A 52 -11.86 -21.58 -2.62
CA GLU A 52 -11.05 -22.77 -2.35
C GLU A 52 -9.61 -22.39 -1.94
N LEU A 53 -8.97 -23.28 -1.20
CA LEU A 53 -7.55 -23.15 -0.87
C LEU A 53 -6.71 -23.27 -2.15
N PRO A 54 -5.68 -22.43 -2.31
CA PRO A 54 -4.81 -22.49 -3.47
C PRO A 54 -4.09 -23.82 -3.55
N LYS A 55 -4.04 -24.40 -4.76
CA LYS A 55 -3.30 -25.64 -5.05
C LYS A 55 -1.87 -25.32 -5.49
N ILE A 56 -0.98 -26.27 -5.29
CA ILE A 56 0.40 -26.19 -5.78
C ILE A 56 0.36 -26.09 -7.32
N ASN A 57 1.11 -25.12 -7.86
CA ASN A 57 1.25 -24.92 -9.30
C ASN A 57 2.72 -24.66 -9.66
N LYS A 58 3.01 -24.39 -10.93
CA LYS A 58 4.37 -24.20 -11.45
C LYS A 58 5.15 -23.03 -10.82
N TYR A 59 4.48 -22.11 -10.15
CA TYR A 59 5.09 -20.98 -9.45
C TYR A 59 5.24 -21.23 -7.94
N THR A 60 4.66 -22.31 -7.42
CA THR A 60 4.79 -22.65 -6.00
C THR A 60 6.16 -23.28 -5.74
N ASN A 61 6.97 -22.62 -4.91
CA ASN A 61 8.31 -23.07 -4.54
C ASN A 61 8.40 -23.20 -3.01
N LEU A 62 8.10 -24.38 -2.49
CA LEU A 62 8.15 -24.68 -1.04
C LEU A 62 9.56 -25.02 -0.55
N ILE A 63 10.54 -25.16 -1.45
CA ILE A 63 11.94 -25.47 -1.11
C ILE A 63 12.66 -24.18 -0.71
N ASN A 64 12.64 -23.18 -1.61
CA ASN A 64 13.40 -21.94 -1.40
C ASN A 64 12.59 -20.84 -0.69
N VAL A 65 11.23 -20.94 -0.66
CA VAL A 65 10.39 -19.93 -0.03
C VAL A 65 9.81 -20.43 1.28
N THR A 66 10.29 -19.87 2.38
CA THR A 66 9.76 -20.11 3.72
C THR A 66 8.84 -18.98 4.15
N THR A 67 7.68 -19.32 4.75
CA THR A 67 6.71 -18.33 5.27
C THR A 67 6.55 -18.48 6.77
N ILE A 68 6.84 -17.39 7.50
CA ILE A 68 6.85 -17.34 8.96
C ILE A 68 5.80 -16.33 9.43
N ILE A 69 5.12 -16.64 10.53
CA ILE A 69 4.21 -15.71 11.20
C ILE A 69 5.06 -14.67 11.96
N TYR A 70 4.62 -13.42 11.97
CA TYR A 70 5.35 -12.33 12.63
C TYR A 70 5.75 -12.64 14.08
N SER A 71 4.88 -13.29 14.86
CA SER A 71 5.16 -13.67 16.25
C SER A 71 6.27 -14.71 16.43
N GLU A 72 6.61 -15.42 15.37
CA GLU A 72 7.62 -16.51 15.36
C GLU A 72 8.96 -16.06 14.78
N ILE A 73 9.05 -14.82 14.27
CA ILE A 73 10.28 -14.31 13.66
C ILE A 73 11.31 -13.99 14.75
N SER A 74 12.52 -14.55 14.60
CA SER A 74 13.65 -14.22 15.46
C SER A 74 14.15 -12.80 15.22
N ASP A 75 14.78 -12.22 16.24
CA ASP A 75 15.37 -10.88 16.16
C ASP A 75 16.45 -10.77 15.08
N LEU A 76 17.24 -11.83 14.91
CA LEU A 76 18.25 -11.94 13.87
C LEU A 76 17.60 -11.89 12.46
N LYS A 77 16.55 -12.69 12.24
CA LYS A 77 15.85 -12.72 10.95
C LYS A 77 15.19 -11.38 10.61
N MET A 78 14.65 -10.68 11.62
CA MET A 78 14.11 -9.32 11.46
C MET A 78 15.21 -8.31 11.12
N THR A 79 16.40 -8.45 11.67
CA THR A 79 17.56 -7.61 11.34
C THR A 79 18.02 -7.86 9.90
N GLN A 80 18.11 -9.13 9.48
CA GLN A 80 18.41 -9.51 8.10
C GLN A 80 17.37 -8.94 7.12
N PHE A 81 16.07 -9.05 7.47
CA PHE A 81 14.97 -8.45 6.71
C PHE A 81 15.17 -6.94 6.54
N THR A 82 15.41 -6.22 7.64
CA THR A 82 15.60 -4.76 7.63
C THR A 82 16.78 -4.35 6.74
N ASN A 83 17.88 -5.06 6.82
CA ASN A 83 19.06 -4.79 6.00
C ASN A 83 18.80 -5.08 4.52
N PHE A 84 18.07 -6.17 4.21
CA PHE A 84 17.74 -6.54 2.85
C PHE A 84 16.86 -5.47 2.16
N ILE A 85 15.82 -4.97 2.85
CA ILE A 85 14.94 -3.93 2.27
C ILE A 85 15.66 -2.58 2.11
N LYS A 86 16.57 -2.21 3.00
CA LYS A 86 17.40 -1.00 2.83
C LYS A 86 18.23 -1.04 1.54
N LEU A 87 18.68 -2.22 1.14
CA LEU A 87 19.53 -2.39 -0.03
C LEU A 87 18.74 -2.53 -1.33
N ASN A 88 17.54 -3.14 -1.28
CA ASN A 88 16.85 -3.61 -2.48
C ASN A 88 15.47 -2.99 -2.72
N TYR A 89 14.81 -2.44 -1.68
CA TYR A 89 13.46 -1.92 -1.79
C TYR A 89 13.43 -0.42 -2.11
N LEU A 90 12.55 0.02 -3.02
CA LEU A 90 12.34 1.42 -3.44
C LEU A 90 13.64 2.20 -3.76
N ARG A 91 14.64 1.53 -4.28
CA ARG A 91 15.90 2.15 -4.65
C ARG A 91 15.87 2.54 -6.12
N ASN A 92 15.44 3.77 -6.39
CA ASN A 92 15.37 4.34 -7.74
C ASN A 92 16.12 5.68 -7.76
N GLY A 93 17.26 5.73 -8.47
CA GLY A 93 18.04 6.96 -8.61
C GLY A 93 18.48 7.54 -7.25
N ASP A 94 18.09 8.79 -6.98
CA ASP A 94 18.49 9.53 -5.77
C ASP A 94 17.60 9.25 -4.55
N ASN A 95 16.56 8.42 -4.70
CA ASN A 95 15.66 8.07 -3.60
C ASN A 95 16.22 6.88 -2.83
N ILE A 96 16.32 7.02 -1.51
CA ILE A 96 16.85 5.98 -0.63
C ILE A 96 15.81 5.67 0.46
N TYR A 97 15.45 4.39 0.61
CA TYR A 97 14.59 3.92 1.68
C TYR A 97 15.43 3.39 2.86
N VAL A 98 15.37 4.06 4.01
CA VAL A 98 16.22 3.75 5.18
C VAL A 98 15.38 3.65 6.46
N PRO A 99 14.53 2.64 6.60
CA PRO A 99 13.76 2.44 7.82
C PRO A 99 14.65 1.93 8.95
N LYS A 100 14.29 2.28 10.18
CA LYS A 100 14.78 1.58 11.37
C LYS A 100 13.93 0.33 11.59
N LYS A 101 14.46 -0.66 12.33
CA LYS A 101 13.75 -1.89 12.67
C LYS A 101 12.41 -1.61 13.37
N GLU A 102 12.40 -0.66 14.30
CA GLU A 102 11.22 -0.23 15.05
C GLU A 102 10.13 0.36 14.13
N ASN A 103 10.54 1.07 13.07
CA ASN A 103 9.59 1.60 12.08
C ASN A 103 8.86 0.50 11.32
N ILE A 104 9.53 -0.62 11.06
CA ILE A 104 8.95 -1.74 10.32
C ILE A 104 8.04 -2.57 11.24
N ILE A 105 8.53 -2.94 12.41
CA ILE A 105 7.84 -3.83 13.35
C ILE A 105 6.45 -3.30 13.73
N SER A 106 6.30 -2.00 13.91
CA SER A 106 5.04 -1.38 14.29
C SER A 106 3.90 -1.62 13.31
N TYR A 107 4.20 -1.83 12.02
CA TYR A 107 3.18 -2.16 11.03
C TYR A 107 2.58 -3.55 11.20
N PHE A 108 3.23 -4.47 11.91
CA PHE A 108 2.82 -5.85 12.08
C PHE A 108 2.24 -6.17 13.46
N LYS A 109 2.26 -5.20 14.39
CA LYS A 109 1.70 -5.33 15.73
C LYS A 109 0.25 -4.87 15.81
N GLY A 110 -0.49 -5.39 16.79
CA GLY A 110 -1.83 -4.92 17.12
C GLY A 110 -2.92 -5.34 16.13
N HIS A 111 -2.71 -6.39 15.35
CA HIS A 111 -3.70 -6.95 14.43
C HIS A 111 -4.49 -8.11 15.08
N LEU A 112 -5.74 -8.28 14.61
CA LEU A 112 -6.59 -9.40 15.03
C LEU A 112 -6.14 -10.74 14.43
N PHE A 113 -5.60 -10.70 13.20
CA PHE A 113 -5.11 -11.88 12.49
C PHE A 113 -3.58 -11.82 12.33
N PRO A 114 -2.92 -12.96 12.16
CA PRO A 114 -1.47 -13.02 12.02
C PRO A 114 -1.00 -12.28 10.75
N SER A 115 0.16 -11.65 10.86
CA SER A 115 0.91 -11.11 9.72
C SER A 115 1.95 -12.13 9.28
N PHE A 116 2.28 -12.16 7.97
CA PHE A 116 3.17 -13.15 7.39
C PHE A 116 4.39 -12.51 6.72
N PHE A 117 5.50 -13.22 6.80
CA PHE A 117 6.76 -12.88 6.15
C PHE A 117 7.23 -14.07 5.33
N SER A 118 7.46 -13.88 4.05
CA SER A 118 8.06 -14.88 3.17
C SER A 118 9.46 -14.46 2.75
N PHE A 119 10.38 -15.41 2.84
CA PHE A 119 11.78 -15.25 2.46
C PHE A 119 12.12 -16.27 1.38
N TYR A 120 12.64 -15.79 0.26
CA TYR A 120 13.28 -16.64 -0.73
C TYR A 120 14.77 -16.71 -0.37
N THR A 121 15.27 -17.89 -0.04
CA THR A 121 16.66 -18.12 0.34
C THR A 121 17.33 -19.07 -0.64
N GLU A 122 18.62 -18.88 -0.84
CA GLU A 122 19.50 -19.79 -1.56
C GLU A 122 20.71 -20.11 -0.68
N ASP A 123 21.16 -21.36 -0.76
CA ASP A 123 22.34 -21.84 -0.04
C ASP A 123 23.60 -21.31 -0.73
N TYR A 124 24.45 -20.63 0.02
CA TYR A 124 25.76 -20.20 -0.42
C TYR A 124 26.84 -20.93 0.36
N LEU A 125 27.81 -21.47 -0.36
CA LEU A 125 29.01 -22.05 0.24
C LEU A 125 30.00 -20.96 0.55
N ILE A 126 30.27 -20.72 1.83
CA ILE A 126 31.30 -19.79 2.31
C ILE A 126 32.48 -20.60 2.77
N GLN A 127 33.65 -20.33 2.20
CA GLN A 127 34.90 -20.90 2.67
C GLN A 127 35.41 -20.12 3.86
N ASP A 128 35.42 -20.73 5.03
CA ASP A 128 36.07 -20.15 6.21
C ASP A 128 37.58 -20.29 6.05
N LEU A 129 38.21 -19.15 5.74
CA LEU A 129 39.66 -19.09 5.50
C LEU A 129 40.49 -19.35 6.76
N THR A 130 39.88 -19.28 7.95
CA THR A 130 40.59 -19.54 9.22
C THR A 130 40.67 -21.02 9.53
N ASN A 131 39.62 -21.77 9.23
CA ASN A 131 39.51 -23.19 9.56
C ASN A 131 39.56 -24.10 8.33
N ASN A 132 39.68 -23.57 7.13
CA ASN A 132 39.64 -24.28 5.84
C ASN A 132 38.39 -25.15 5.66
N THR A 133 37.29 -24.80 6.32
CA THR A 133 36.00 -25.47 6.27
C THR A 133 35.02 -24.73 5.36
N THR A 134 34.20 -25.49 4.66
CA THR A 134 33.10 -24.89 3.86
C THR A 134 31.84 -24.89 4.70
N ILE A 135 31.29 -23.72 4.95
CA ILE A 135 30.02 -23.51 5.69
C ILE A 135 28.95 -23.12 4.69
N THR A 136 27.78 -23.77 4.83
CA THR A 136 26.60 -23.38 4.05
C THR A 136 25.83 -22.30 4.81
N GLU A 137 25.62 -21.14 4.19
CA GLU A 137 24.83 -20.04 4.76
C GLU A 137 23.62 -19.73 3.86
N ASP A 138 22.45 -19.59 4.47
CA ASP A 138 21.22 -19.20 3.79
C ASP A 138 21.23 -17.69 3.50
N LYS A 139 21.33 -17.33 2.24
CA LYS A 139 21.26 -15.94 1.80
C LYS A 139 19.85 -15.58 1.33
N ILE A 140 19.31 -14.49 1.86
CA ILE A 140 18.03 -13.93 1.39
C ILE A 140 18.23 -13.31 0.01
N ILE A 141 17.48 -13.80 -0.98
CA ILE A 141 17.47 -13.34 -2.37
C ILE A 141 16.21 -12.52 -2.68
N GLY A 142 15.14 -12.77 -1.95
CA GLY A 142 13.89 -12.02 -2.10
C GLY A 142 12.99 -12.18 -0.90
N LEU A 143 12.03 -11.28 -0.77
CA LEU A 143 11.08 -11.33 0.33
C LEU A 143 9.77 -10.63 -0.02
N MET A 144 8.74 -10.93 0.79
CA MET A 144 7.42 -10.31 0.75
C MET A 144 6.79 -10.41 2.13
N THR A 145 5.96 -9.45 2.47
CA THR A 145 5.17 -9.49 3.71
C THR A 145 3.70 -9.27 3.43
N SER A 146 2.87 -9.68 4.38
CA SER A 146 1.45 -9.31 4.39
C SER A 146 0.95 -9.07 5.80
N ARG A 147 0.02 -8.12 5.94
CA ARG A 147 -0.64 -7.75 7.19
C ARG A 147 -2.13 -7.53 6.99
N PRO A 148 -2.97 -7.83 7.97
CA PRO A 148 -4.41 -7.70 7.80
C PRO A 148 -4.85 -6.24 7.81
N LEU A 149 -5.79 -5.89 6.92
CA LEU A 149 -6.53 -4.64 6.93
C LEU A 149 -8.03 -4.96 6.85
N ARG A 150 -8.84 -4.08 7.39
CA ARG A 150 -10.31 -4.17 7.32
C ARG A 150 -10.81 -3.33 6.15
N VAL A 151 -11.62 -3.92 5.30
CA VAL A 151 -12.30 -3.28 4.17
C VAL A 151 -13.77 -3.15 4.47
N THR A 152 -14.35 -1.97 4.18
CA THR A 152 -15.80 -1.74 4.20
C THR A 152 -16.18 -1.09 2.88
N ILE A 153 -17.13 -1.70 2.14
CA ILE A 153 -17.70 -1.16 0.90
C ILE A 153 -19.13 -0.71 1.21
N ASN A 154 -19.42 0.58 1.03
CA ASN A 154 -20.65 1.19 1.51
C ASN A 154 -21.82 1.11 0.50
N ASN A 155 -21.55 1.24 -0.80
CA ASN A 155 -22.57 1.35 -1.84
C ASN A 155 -22.77 0.03 -2.61
N LEU A 156 -22.83 -1.08 -1.88
CA LEU A 156 -23.17 -2.38 -2.50
C LEU A 156 -24.63 -2.40 -2.94
N ASN A 157 -24.86 -2.69 -4.21
CA ASN A 157 -26.21 -3.05 -4.68
C ASN A 157 -26.69 -4.27 -3.89
N LYS A 158 -27.82 -4.16 -3.19
CA LYS A 158 -28.40 -5.24 -2.37
C LYS A 158 -28.65 -6.56 -3.12
N LYS A 159 -28.60 -6.54 -4.45
CA LYS A 159 -28.69 -7.74 -5.32
C LYS A 159 -27.39 -8.55 -5.43
N GLN A 160 -26.26 -8.00 -4.94
CA GLN A 160 -24.98 -8.68 -4.95
C GLN A 160 -24.74 -9.26 -3.56
N ASN A 161 -24.61 -10.59 -3.45
CA ASN A 161 -24.24 -11.30 -2.20
C ASN A 161 -22.80 -11.02 -1.77
N ILE A 162 -22.35 -9.75 -1.82
CA ILE A 162 -21.02 -9.34 -1.41
C ILE A 162 -21.10 -8.84 0.03
N GLN A 163 -20.22 -9.36 0.87
CA GLN A 163 -20.13 -8.97 2.26
C GLN A 163 -19.63 -7.52 2.36
N ASN A 164 -20.37 -6.63 3.01
CA ASN A 164 -20.06 -5.21 3.13
C ASN A 164 -18.76 -4.93 3.88
N THR A 165 -18.36 -5.82 4.79
CA THR A 165 -17.16 -5.67 5.60
C THR A 165 -16.43 -7.00 5.67
N PHE A 166 -15.14 -7.00 5.31
CA PHE A 166 -14.28 -8.19 5.32
C PHE A 166 -12.82 -7.79 5.57
N TYR A 167 -11.98 -8.77 5.85
CA TYR A 167 -10.54 -8.57 6.01
C TYR A 167 -9.79 -8.93 4.73
N VAL A 168 -8.71 -8.21 4.48
CA VAL A 168 -7.77 -8.48 3.40
C VAL A 168 -6.35 -8.53 3.95
N TYR A 169 -5.45 -9.23 3.26
CA TYR A 169 -4.03 -9.12 3.52
C TYR A 169 -3.40 -8.05 2.62
N TYR A 170 -2.90 -6.97 3.22
CA TYR A 170 -2.11 -5.98 2.49
C TYR A 170 -0.70 -6.51 2.26
N ALA A 171 -0.39 -6.79 1.00
CA ALA A 171 0.92 -7.24 0.56
C ALA A 171 1.87 -6.05 0.45
N ASP A 172 3.02 -6.15 1.12
CA ASP A 172 4.02 -5.10 1.17
C ASP A 172 5.44 -5.69 1.07
N TYR A 173 6.44 -4.82 0.90
CA TYR A 173 7.87 -5.18 0.84
C TYR A 173 8.23 -6.29 -0.17
N LEU A 174 7.45 -6.47 -1.23
CA LEU A 174 7.88 -7.39 -2.30
C LEU A 174 9.13 -6.84 -2.98
N CYS A 175 10.26 -7.46 -2.75
CA CYS A 175 11.50 -7.12 -3.42
C CYS A 175 12.40 -8.33 -3.65
N VAL A 176 13.22 -8.24 -4.69
CA VAL A 176 14.21 -9.25 -5.08
C VAL A 176 15.55 -8.53 -5.24
N ASP A 177 16.62 -9.17 -4.81
CA ASP A 177 18.01 -8.73 -5.00
C ASP A 177 18.23 -8.31 -6.45
N THR A 178 18.92 -7.18 -6.64
CA THR A 178 19.13 -6.57 -7.96
C THR A 178 19.77 -7.51 -8.97
N ASN A 179 20.70 -8.36 -8.53
CA ASN A 179 21.42 -9.31 -9.39
C ASN A 179 20.58 -10.55 -9.74
N HIS A 180 19.45 -10.74 -9.05
CA HIS A 180 18.54 -11.88 -9.22
C HIS A 180 17.19 -11.49 -9.84
N ARG A 181 17.00 -10.23 -10.22
CA ARG A 181 15.79 -9.78 -10.92
C ARG A 181 15.64 -10.43 -12.29
N LYS A 182 14.40 -10.48 -12.79
CA LYS A 182 14.02 -11.10 -14.09
C LYS A 182 14.23 -12.61 -14.21
N LYS A 183 14.57 -13.30 -13.10
CA LYS A 183 14.73 -14.78 -13.04
C LYS A 183 13.45 -15.51 -12.58
N GLY A 184 12.29 -14.85 -12.54
CA GLY A 184 11.03 -15.47 -12.12
C GLY A 184 10.88 -15.66 -10.60
N ILE A 185 11.73 -15.04 -9.77
CA ILE A 185 11.71 -15.19 -8.30
C ILE A 185 10.48 -14.50 -7.69
N ALA A 186 10.14 -13.28 -8.10
CA ALA A 186 8.99 -12.57 -7.57
C ALA A 186 7.67 -13.34 -7.77
N PRO A 187 7.33 -13.91 -8.95
CA PRO A 187 6.20 -14.83 -9.11
C PRO A 187 6.19 -16.01 -8.15
N GLN A 188 7.35 -16.60 -7.86
CA GLN A 188 7.45 -17.73 -6.92
C GLN A 188 7.18 -17.27 -5.49
N ILE A 189 7.72 -16.12 -5.08
CA ILE A 189 7.45 -15.55 -3.76
C ILE A 189 5.96 -15.26 -3.60
N ILE A 190 5.33 -14.56 -4.56
CA ILE A 190 3.90 -14.20 -4.51
C ILE A 190 3.04 -15.45 -4.39
N GLN A 191 3.26 -16.44 -5.27
CA GLN A 191 2.43 -17.66 -5.28
C GLN A 191 2.60 -18.49 -4.01
N THR A 192 3.85 -18.64 -3.53
CA THR A 192 4.11 -19.44 -2.33
C THR A 192 3.66 -18.72 -1.06
N HIS A 193 3.80 -17.40 -1.02
CA HIS A 193 3.26 -16.58 0.07
C HIS A 193 1.73 -16.73 0.17
N GLU A 194 1.01 -16.57 -0.95
CA GLU A 194 -0.44 -16.75 -0.99
C GLU A 194 -0.84 -18.18 -0.59
N TYR A 195 -0.15 -19.19 -1.10
CA TYR A 195 -0.37 -20.60 -0.74
C TYR A 195 -0.27 -20.81 0.78
N ASN A 196 0.85 -20.41 1.37
CA ASN A 196 1.11 -20.59 2.79
C ASN A 196 0.18 -19.75 3.67
N GLN A 197 -0.05 -18.49 3.32
CA GLN A 197 -0.94 -17.57 4.01
C GLN A 197 -2.36 -18.13 4.10
N ARG A 198 -2.91 -18.59 2.97
CA ARG A 198 -4.27 -19.14 2.89
C ARG A 198 -4.41 -20.46 3.64
N HIS A 199 -3.39 -21.34 3.62
CA HIS A 199 -3.42 -22.58 4.40
C HIS A 199 -3.27 -22.35 5.89
N LYS A 200 -2.47 -21.34 6.32
CA LYS A 200 -2.33 -20.97 7.73
C LYS A 200 -3.52 -20.17 8.27
N ASN A 201 -4.15 -19.35 7.43
CA ASN A 201 -5.35 -18.59 7.80
C ASN A 201 -6.38 -18.56 6.66
N PRO A 202 -7.26 -19.54 6.57
CA PRO A 202 -8.29 -19.62 5.51
C PRO A 202 -9.40 -18.56 5.63
N LYS A 203 -9.50 -17.85 6.77
CA LYS A 203 -10.54 -16.84 7.01
C LYS A 203 -10.39 -15.60 6.13
N ILE A 204 -9.17 -15.27 5.70
CA ILE A 204 -8.89 -14.13 4.83
C ILE A 204 -8.42 -14.66 3.49
N CYS A 205 -9.26 -14.50 2.46
CA CYS A 205 -9.00 -15.03 1.12
C CYS A 205 -8.72 -13.95 0.05
N VAL A 206 -8.75 -12.69 0.43
CA VAL A 206 -8.49 -11.55 -0.46
C VAL A 206 -7.18 -10.90 -0.04
N SER A 207 -6.34 -10.55 -1.02
CA SER A 207 -5.17 -9.71 -0.78
C SER A 207 -5.31 -8.37 -1.49
N LEU A 208 -4.68 -7.33 -0.93
CA LEU A 208 -4.62 -5.98 -1.45
C LEU A 208 -3.16 -5.61 -1.68
N PHE A 209 -2.84 -4.97 -2.80
CA PHE A 209 -1.50 -4.46 -3.04
C PHE A 209 -1.53 -3.11 -3.76
N LYS A 210 -0.47 -2.33 -3.57
CA LYS A 210 -0.26 -1.04 -4.24
C LYS A 210 0.81 -1.19 -5.32
N ARG A 211 0.62 -0.50 -6.44
CA ARG A 211 1.67 -0.30 -7.46
C ARG A 211 1.83 1.17 -7.77
N GLU A 212 3.05 1.51 -8.07
CA GLU A 212 3.47 2.82 -8.57
C GLU A 212 3.96 2.67 -10.01
N ASP A 213 3.85 3.73 -10.81
CA ASP A 213 4.28 3.91 -12.18
C ASP A 213 3.45 3.16 -13.24
N GLU A 214 3.57 1.87 -13.40
CA GLU A 214 2.89 1.14 -14.47
C GLU A 214 1.59 0.47 -14.03
N LEU A 215 0.51 0.76 -14.75
CA LEU A 215 -0.71 -0.03 -14.67
C LEU A 215 -0.50 -1.39 -15.35
N THR A 216 -1.09 -2.42 -14.78
CA THR A 216 -1.09 -3.78 -15.33
C THR A 216 -2.40 -4.10 -16.04
N GLY A 217 -2.50 -5.25 -16.68
CA GLY A 217 -3.77 -5.77 -17.23
C GLY A 217 -4.78 -6.22 -16.15
N ILE A 218 -4.59 -5.83 -14.88
CA ILE A 218 -5.50 -6.10 -13.76
C ILE A 218 -6.36 -4.84 -13.56
N MET A 219 -7.65 -5.03 -13.32
CA MET A 219 -8.56 -3.94 -13.00
C MET A 219 -8.16 -3.31 -11.65
N PRO A 220 -7.82 -2.01 -11.63
CA PRO A 220 -7.45 -1.34 -10.38
C PRO A 220 -8.67 -1.12 -9.48
N LEU A 221 -8.46 -1.25 -8.18
CA LEU A 221 -9.44 -0.88 -7.16
C LEU A 221 -9.66 0.64 -7.14
N CYS A 222 -8.57 1.40 -7.21
CA CYS A 222 -8.56 2.85 -7.18
C CYS A 222 -7.28 3.35 -7.87
N VAL A 223 -7.41 4.34 -8.74
CA VAL A 223 -6.28 4.98 -9.44
C VAL A 223 -6.17 6.43 -8.98
N TYR A 224 -4.96 6.87 -8.65
CA TYR A 224 -4.69 8.22 -8.19
C TYR A 224 -3.27 8.66 -8.53
N LYS A 225 -2.92 9.89 -8.20
CA LYS A 225 -1.56 10.42 -8.34
C LYS A 225 -1.03 10.84 -6.98
N THR A 226 0.25 10.62 -6.75
CA THR A 226 0.99 11.17 -5.62
C THR A 226 1.76 12.39 -6.09
N TYR A 227 1.61 13.50 -5.40
CA TYR A 227 2.28 14.77 -5.70
C TYR A 227 3.37 15.04 -4.67
N GLY A 228 4.60 15.22 -5.14
CA GLY A 228 5.77 15.48 -4.31
C GLY A 228 6.22 16.94 -4.39
N PHE A 229 6.35 17.61 -3.24
CA PHE A 229 6.75 19.01 -3.14
C PHE A 229 7.94 19.17 -2.19
N SER A 230 8.96 19.93 -2.59
CA SER A 230 9.99 20.39 -1.66
C SER A 230 9.40 21.49 -0.78
N VAL A 231 9.55 21.37 0.54
CA VAL A 231 8.96 22.30 1.51
C VAL A 231 9.97 23.30 2.09
N ILE A 232 11.24 23.20 1.69
CA ILE A 232 12.35 24.04 2.19
C ILE A 232 12.02 25.55 2.08
N LYS A 233 11.33 25.95 1.01
CA LYS A 233 10.97 27.36 0.75
C LYS A 233 9.58 27.75 1.28
N TRP A 234 8.89 26.85 1.93
CA TRP A 234 7.59 27.15 2.50
C TRP A 234 7.76 28.07 3.71
N ARG A 235 6.81 28.96 3.91
CA ARG A 235 6.79 29.85 5.08
C ARG A 235 5.85 29.31 6.13
N LYS A 236 6.15 29.60 7.40
CA LYS A 236 5.26 29.28 8.51
C LYS A 236 3.86 29.88 8.23
N PRO A 237 2.83 29.05 8.23
CA PRO A 237 1.46 29.56 8.05
C PRO A 237 1.01 30.34 9.29
N VAL A 238 0.07 31.26 9.09
CA VAL A 238 -0.58 32.00 10.18
C VAL A 238 -1.42 31.00 10.99
N GLU A 239 -1.58 31.22 12.27
CA GLU A 239 -2.42 30.38 13.11
C GLU A 239 -3.91 30.50 12.72
N LEU A 240 -4.70 29.47 13.01
CA LEU A 240 -6.15 29.49 12.83
C LEU A 240 -6.79 30.49 13.84
N SER A 241 -7.96 30.97 13.48
CA SER A 241 -8.78 31.73 14.42
C SER A 241 -8.99 30.95 15.72
N ALA A 242 -9.03 31.64 16.86
CA ALA A 242 -9.23 31.07 18.19
C ALA A 242 -10.53 30.24 18.37
N VAL A 243 -11.46 30.34 17.40
CA VAL A 243 -12.68 29.53 17.35
C VAL A 243 -12.39 28.05 17.05
N TYR A 244 -11.24 27.78 16.44
CA TYR A 244 -10.79 26.41 16.08
C TYR A 244 -9.63 26.00 16.97
N SER A 245 -9.65 24.76 17.40
CA SER A 245 -8.51 24.14 18.07
C SER A 245 -7.98 22.97 17.26
N MET A 246 -6.66 22.79 17.29
CA MET A 246 -6.00 21.67 16.63
C MET A 246 -5.35 20.78 17.68
N ILE A 247 -5.59 19.50 17.59
CA ILE A 247 -5.00 18.51 18.50
C ILE A 247 -4.34 17.36 17.73
N GLU A 248 -3.22 16.89 18.26
CA GLU A 248 -2.59 15.62 17.83
C GLU A 248 -3.35 14.46 18.46
N ILE A 249 -3.69 13.46 17.66
CA ILE A 249 -4.30 12.23 18.17
C ILE A 249 -3.23 11.38 18.83
N CYS A 250 -3.54 10.93 20.03
CA CYS A 250 -2.72 10.06 20.85
C CYS A 250 -3.60 9.00 21.56
N LYS A 251 -3.02 8.18 22.43
CA LYS A 251 -3.75 7.11 23.11
C LYS A 251 -4.97 7.65 23.90
N GLN A 252 -4.82 8.81 24.54
CA GLN A 252 -5.84 9.38 25.42
C GLN A 252 -7.09 9.86 24.68
N ASN A 253 -6.94 10.35 23.46
CA ASN A 253 -8.03 10.95 22.66
C ASN A 253 -8.38 10.16 21.39
N MET A 254 -7.84 8.94 21.24
CA MET A 254 -8.11 8.06 20.08
C MET A 254 -9.60 7.80 19.87
N TYR A 255 -10.38 7.74 20.95
CA TYR A 255 -11.82 7.48 20.88
C TYR A 255 -12.55 8.56 20.04
N LEU A 256 -12.13 9.84 20.12
CA LEU A 256 -12.68 10.92 19.33
C LEU A 256 -12.47 10.68 17.83
N LEU A 257 -11.27 10.22 17.45
CA LEU A 257 -10.98 9.89 16.06
C LEU A 257 -11.80 8.71 15.55
N VAL A 258 -11.94 7.65 16.36
CA VAL A 258 -12.73 6.47 15.99
C VAL A 258 -14.19 6.83 15.79
N GLU A 259 -14.77 7.66 16.66
CA GLU A 259 -16.13 8.18 16.54
C GLU A 259 -16.28 9.00 15.24
N PHE A 260 -15.38 9.97 15.02
CA PHE A 260 -15.37 10.79 13.81
C PHE A 260 -15.28 9.98 12.52
N ILE A 261 -14.40 8.98 12.46
CA ILE A 261 -14.30 8.10 11.29
C ILE A 261 -15.61 7.32 11.10
N ASN A 262 -16.19 6.79 12.18
CA ASN A 262 -17.44 6.02 12.10
C ASN A 262 -18.63 6.85 11.60
N GLU A 263 -18.72 8.11 11.98
CA GLU A 263 -19.74 9.03 11.49
C GLU A 263 -19.55 9.37 10.01
N ASN A 264 -18.29 9.51 9.57
CA ASN A 264 -17.95 9.99 8.22
C ASN A 264 -17.70 8.87 7.21
N LYS A 265 -17.54 7.60 7.63
CA LYS A 265 -17.24 6.48 6.72
C LYS A 265 -18.24 6.30 5.58
N LYS A 266 -19.50 6.68 5.77
CA LYS A 266 -20.55 6.61 4.74
C LYS A 266 -20.38 7.60 3.59
N ARG A 267 -19.49 8.59 3.72
CA ARG A 267 -19.14 9.55 2.67
C ARG A 267 -18.24 8.93 1.59
N PHE A 268 -17.62 7.80 1.91
CA PHE A 268 -16.72 7.08 1.03
C PHE A 268 -17.39 5.80 0.54
N ASP A 269 -17.17 5.45 -0.71
CA ASP A 269 -17.67 4.20 -1.28
C ASP A 269 -16.89 3.00 -0.75
N ILE A 270 -15.59 3.19 -0.49
CA ILE A 270 -14.73 2.19 0.13
C ILE A 270 -13.87 2.79 1.24
N VAL A 271 -13.78 2.07 2.35
CA VAL A 271 -12.93 2.39 3.51
C VAL A 271 -12.02 1.22 3.80
N ILE A 272 -10.71 1.44 3.79
CA ILE A 272 -9.69 0.44 4.13
C ILE A 272 -8.83 1.00 5.24
N MET A 273 -8.74 0.29 6.36
CA MET A 273 -7.98 0.75 7.51
C MET A 273 -7.47 -0.41 8.36
N PRO A 274 -6.35 -0.22 9.08
CA PRO A 274 -5.88 -1.20 10.05
C PRO A 274 -6.80 -1.25 11.26
N GLU A 275 -6.59 -2.22 12.13
CA GLU A 275 -7.20 -2.26 13.46
C GLU A 275 -6.78 -1.03 14.29
N VAL A 276 -7.66 -0.57 15.18
CA VAL A 276 -7.40 0.58 16.06
C VAL A 276 -6.13 0.36 16.89
N SER A 277 -5.89 -0.86 17.34
CA SER A 277 -4.68 -1.23 18.10
C SER A 277 -3.40 -1.10 17.28
N ASN A 278 -3.42 -1.45 15.97
CA ASN A 278 -2.28 -1.20 15.09
C ASN A 278 -2.10 0.30 14.82
N LEU A 279 -3.21 1.03 14.61
CA LEU A 279 -3.15 2.48 14.42
C LEU A 279 -2.52 3.19 15.63
N LEU A 280 -2.86 2.76 16.85
CA LEU A 280 -2.23 3.25 18.09
C LEU A 280 -0.73 2.93 18.13
N GLU A 281 -0.32 1.73 17.75
CA GLU A 281 1.10 1.36 17.69
C GLU A 281 1.85 2.26 16.69
N LEU A 282 1.28 2.55 15.52
CA LEU A 282 1.87 3.44 14.52
C LEU A 282 2.00 4.89 15.02
N ILE A 283 1.03 5.37 15.79
CA ILE A 283 1.08 6.72 16.40
C ILE A 283 2.14 6.75 17.51
N ASN A 284 2.17 5.76 18.39
CA ASN A 284 3.12 5.70 19.49
C ASN A 284 4.57 5.63 18.99
N THR A 285 4.81 4.92 17.92
CA THR A 285 6.14 4.76 17.30
C THR A 285 6.49 5.90 16.31
N LYS A 286 5.61 6.90 16.19
CA LYS A 286 5.79 8.06 15.28
C LYS A 286 5.97 7.66 13.80
N ASN A 287 5.38 6.53 13.40
CA ASN A 287 5.25 6.15 12.00
C ASN A 287 4.03 6.81 11.36
N MET A 288 3.05 7.19 12.17
CA MET A 288 1.87 7.92 11.74
C MET A 288 1.61 9.10 12.69
N PHE A 289 1.26 10.23 12.10
CA PHE A 289 0.83 11.43 12.80
C PHE A 289 -0.59 11.75 12.34
N ILE A 290 -1.50 11.91 13.28
CA ILE A 290 -2.90 12.25 12.98
C ILE A 290 -3.24 13.53 13.73
N TYR A 291 -3.65 14.53 12.97
CA TYR A 291 -4.09 15.80 13.52
C TYR A 291 -5.53 16.07 13.12
N VAL A 292 -6.27 16.67 14.03
CA VAL A 292 -7.67 17.00 13.81
C VAL A 292 -7.94 18.46 14.15
N ILE A 293 -8.92 19.06 13.45
CA ILE A 293 -9.47 20.37 13.80
C ILE A 293 -10.78 20.15 14.53
N LEU A 294 -10.91 20.80 15.69
CA LEU A 294 -12.14 20.87 16.46
C LEU A 294 -12.81 22.24 16.27
N PHE A 295 -14.11 22.17 16.17
CA PHE A 295 -15.01 23.33 16.25
C PHE A 295 -16.12 23.01 17.24
N LYS A 296 -16.28 23.82 18.28
CA LYS A 296 -17.22 23.55 19.39
C LYS A 296 -17.03 22.14 19.98
N ASP A 297 -15.79 21.79 20.27
CA ASP A 297 -15.35 20.49 20.85
C ASP A 297 -15.67 19.24 20.00
N LYS A 298 -16.09 19.41 18.76
CA LYS A 298 -16.31 18.30 17.81
C LYS A 298 -15.27 18.32 16.70
N ILE A 299 -14.79 17.13 16.32
CA ILE A 299 -13.89 17.01 15.18
C ILE A 299 -14.64 17.33 13.89
N CYS A 300 -14.07 18.24 13.11
CA CYS A 300 -14.60 18.65 11.81
C CYS A 300 -13.71 18.20 10.65
N SER A 301 -12.42 18.05 10.87
CA SER A 301 -11.49 17.52 9.87
C SER A 301 -10.37 16.71 10.53
N ALA A 302 -9.83 15.75 9.77
CA ALA A 302 -8.71 14.91 10.17
C ALA A 302 -7.71 14.77 9.02
N TYR A 303 -6.41 14.78 9.36
CA TYR A 303 -5.30 14.63 8.42
C TYR A 303 -4.42 13.48 8.88
N PHE A 304 -4.09 12.58 7.95
CA PHE A 304 -3.33 11.36 8.22
C PHE A 304 -1.99 11.45 7.52
N PHE A 305 -0.93 11.62 8.30
CA PHE A 305 0.44 11.71 7.80
C PHE A 305 1.21 10.46 8.18
N LYS A 306 1.97 9.95 7.23
CA LYS A 306 2.81 8.75 7.38
C LYS A 306 4.27 9.14 7.19
N LYS A 307 5.11 8.70 8.10
CA LYS A 307 6.56 8.76 7.94
C LYS A 307 6.97 7.75 6.87
N SER A 308 7.54 8.20 5.75
CA SER A 308 7.87 7.30 4.65
C SER A 308 9.18 6.55 4.86
N ASN A 309 10.08 7.05 5.70
CA ASN A 309 11.47 6.62 5.84
C ASN A 309 12.23 6.64 4.50
N THR A 310 11.75 7.42 3.54
CA THR A 310 12.38 7.67 2.24
C THR A 310 13.02 9.03 2.26
N PHE A 311 14.25 9.11 1.76
CA PHE A 311 14.99 10.35 1.61
C PHE A 311 15.12 10.68 0.12
N ILE A 312 14.88 11.94 -0.22
CA ILE A 312 15.05 12.50 -1.55
C ILE A 312 16.25 13.45 -1.50
N GLU A 313 17.03 13.51 -2.58
CA GLU A 313 18.26 14.35 -2.65
C GLU A 313 19.21 14.10 -1.46
N LYS A 314 19.28 12.85 -0.97
CA LYS A 314 20.08 12.30 0.13
C LYS A 314 19.68 12.71 1.55
N ASP A 315 19.12 13.94 1.77
CA ASP A 315 18.93 14.47 3.13
C ASP A 315 17.49 14.87 3.46
N LEU A 316 16.60 14.90 2.48
CA LEU A 316 15.22 15.37 2.68
C LEU A 316 14.30 14.18 2.98
N GLU A 317 14.02 13.93 4.26
CA GLU A 317 13.03 12.90 4.62
C GLU A 317 11.62 13.32 4.18
N VAL A 318 10.87 12.35 3.66
CA VAL A 318 9.52 12.56 3.12
C VAL A 318 8.46 12.31 4.19
N LEU A 319 7.58 13.28 4.40
CA LEU A 319 6.31 13.11 5.12
C LEU A 319 5.18 12.96 4.10
N THR A 320 4.47 11.83 4.15
CA THR A 320 3.37 11.54 3.22
C THR A 320 2.01 11.82 3.86
N CYS A 321 1.20 12.69 3.28
CA CYS A 321 -0.22 12.78 3.60
C CYS A 321 -0.97 11.72 2.79
N ILE A 322 -1.35 10.62 3.44
CA ILE A 322 -1.99 9.48 2.80
C ILE A 322 -3.50 9.68 2.59
N ALA A 323 -4.16 10.42 3.49
CA ALA A 323 -5.58 10.75 3.38
C ALA A 323 -5.93 11.95 4.25
N SER A 324 -7.08 12.56 3.98
CA SER A 324 -7.72 13.54 4.87
C SER A 324 -9.24 13.40 4.81
N ILE A 325 -9.91 13.80 5.89
CA ILE A 325 -11.38 13.82 5.96
C ILE A 325 -11.81 15.25 6.33
N ASN A 326 -12.70 15.84 5.53
CA ASN A 326 -13.47 17.02 5.86
C ASN A 326 -14.94 16.64 5.96
N ASN A 327 -15.58 16.85 7.11
CA ASN A 327 -17.01 16.51 7.29
C ASN A 327 -17.96 17.56 6.68
N GLY A 328 -17.42 18.61 6.04
CA GLY A 328 -18.19 19.67 5.38
C GLY A 328 -18.78 20.73 6.33
N VAL A 329 -18.47 20.68 7.62
CA VAL A 329 -18.84 21.73 8.59
C VAL A 329 -17.93 22.96 8.46
N LEU A 330 -16.65 22.74 8.12
CA LEU A 330 -15.67 23.80 7.92
C LEU A 330 -15.67 24.27 6.47
N ASP A 331 -15.44 25.58 6.29
CA ASP A 331 -15.08 26.11 4.99
C ASP A 331 -13.83 25.43 4.45
N ASN A 332 -13.78 25.23 3.14
CA ASN A 332 -12.65 24.54 2.50
C ASN A 332 -11.33 25.30 2.73
N SER A 333 -11.37 26.63 2.85
CA SER A 333 -10.20 27.44 3.21
C SER A 333 -9.63 27.10 4.58
N VAL A 334 -10.46 26.88 5.59
CA VAL A 334 -10.05 26.48 6.95
C VAL A 334 -9.47 25.07 6.93
N PHE A 335 -10.10 24.14 6.22
CA PHE A 335 -9.60 22.79 6.03
C PHE A 335 -8.20 22.78 5.39
N ILE A 336 -8.01 23.50 4.28
CA ILE A 336 -6.70 23.59 3.61
C ILE A 336 -5.67 24.27 4.50
N HIS A 337 -6.07 25.32 5.21
CA HIS A 337 -5.16 26.04 6.10
C HIS A 337 -4.72 25.18 7.28
N GLY A 338 -5.63 24.41 7.86
CA GLY A 338 -5.32 23.44 8.90
C GLY A 338 -4.32 22.38 8.46
N PHE A 339 -4.44 21.88 7.23
CA PHE A 339 -3.42 20.99 6.66
C PHE A 339 -2.02 21.63 6.67
N LYS A 340 -1.92 22.90 6.21
CA LYS A 340 -0.64 23.62 6.12
C LYS A 340 0.01 23.79 7.49
N ILE A 341 -0.78 24.15 8.51
CA ILE A 341 -0.27 24.33 9.88
C ILE A 341 0.21 22.98 10.45
N ASN A 342 -0.61 21.93 10.33
CA ASN A 342 -0.26 20.62 10.86
C ASN A 342 0.98 20.04 10.16
N PHE A 343 1.03 20.14 8.83
CA PHE A 343 2.20 19.73 8.06
C PHE A 343 3.46 20.49 8.48
N TRP A 344 3.36 21.83 8.64
CA TRP A 344 4.47 22.67 9.09
C TRP A 344 4.97 22.24 10.48
N ASN A 345 4.07 22.11 11.44
CA ASN A 345 4.43 21.74 12.82
C ASN A 345 5.11 20.38 12.89
N ILE A 346 4.63 19.40 12.13
CA ILE A 346 5.27 18.07 12.06
C ILE A 346 6.64 18.19 11.41
N SER A 347 6.74 18.91 10.29
CA SER A 347 7.99 19.05 9.54
C SER A 347 9.05 19.78 10.33
N GLU A 348 8.71 20.84 11.04
CA GLU A 348 9.63 21.55 11.93
C GLU A 348 10.11 20.67 13.09
N LYS A 349 9.18 19.96 13.74
CA LYS A 349 9.47 19.10 14.89
C LYS A 349 10.34 17.88 14.57
N TYR A 350 10.16 17.29 13.40
CA TYR A 350 10.79 16.02 13.00
C TYR A 350 11.73 16.15 11.80
N ASN A 351 11.99 17.37 11.32
CA ASN A 351 12.91 17.70 10.24
C ASN A 351 12.54 17.04 8.88
N PHE A 352 11.26 17.12 8.48
CA PHE A 352 10.86 16.68 7.14
C PHE A 352 11.09 17.81 6.12
N GLY A 353 11.84 17.53 5.06
CA GLY A 353 12.15 18.49 4.00
C GLY A 353 11.35 18.32 2.71
N PHE A 354 10.52 17.27 2.64
CA PHE A 354 9.73 16.95 1.45
C PHE A 354 8.33 16.48 1.83
N SER A 355 7.32 16.93 1.09
CA SER A 355 5.92 16.52 1.25
C SER A 355 5.51 15.63 0.09
N ALA A 356 4.95 14.46 0.36
CA ALA A 356 4.20 13.68 -0.61
C ALA A 356 2.71 13.72 -0.22
N ILE A 357 1.83 13.96 -1.18
CA ILE A 357 0.39 14.00 -0.96
C ILE A 357 -0.28 13.05 -1.94
N GLU A 358 -0.92 12.02 -1.43
CA GLU A 358 -1.71 11.10 -2.24
C GLU A 358 -3.06 11.72 -2.57
N ASN A 359 -3.44 11.76 -3.85
CA ASN A 359 -4.73 12.32 -4.29
C ASN A 359 -5.88 11.33 -4.04
N ILE A 360 -6.10 11.05 -2.77
CA ILE A 360 -7.12 10.13 -2.25
C ILE A 360 -7.98 10.86 -1.23
N ALA A 361 -9.22 10.42 -1.04
CA ALA A 361 -10.20 11.03 -0.13
C ALA A 361 -10.33 12.54 -0.40
N HIS A 362 -10.23 13.39 0.62
CA HIS A 362 -10.38 14.84 0.43
C HIS A 362 -9.06 15.60 0.17
N ASN A 363 -7.97 14.88 -0.14
CA ASN A 363 -6.67 15.51 -0.40
C ASN A 363 -6.63 16.33 -1.69
N ASN A 364 -7.58 16.14 -2.62
CA ASN A 364 -7.62 16.88 -3.88
C ASN A 364 -7.66 18.39 -3.67
N ASP A 365 -8.47 18.86 -2.74
CA ASP A 365 -8.62 20.30 -2.46
C ASP A 365 -7.32 20.92 -1.93
N ILE A 366 -6.61 20.16 -1.10
CA ILE A 366 -5.28 20.53 -0.58
C ILE A 366 -4.28 20.63 -1.72
N ILE A 367 -4.22 19.61 -2.58
CA ILE A 367 -3.31 19.54 -3.74
C ILE A 367 -3.57 20.71 -4.68
N GLN A 368 -4.83 20.95 -5.09
CA GLN A 368 -5.19 22.03 -6.01
C GLN A 368 -4.76 23.40 -5.46
N ASN A 369 -4.95 23.63 -4.16
CA ASN A 369 -4.52 24.88 -3.54
C ASN A 369 -2.99 25.05 -3.52
N ILE A 370 -2.24 23.98 -3.30
CA ILE A 370 -0.77 24.04 -3.32
C ILE A 370 -0.27 24.29 -4.73
N LEU A 371 -0.88 23.66 -5.74
CA LEU A 371 -0.52 23.82 -7.16
C LEU A 371 -0.68 25.27 -7.67
N LEU A 372 -1.53 26.10 -7.04
CA LEU A 372 -1.63 27.51 -7.38
C LEU A 372 -0.34 28.30 -7.12
N LYS A 373 0.53 27.83 -6.21
CA LYS A 373 1.73 28.56 -5.77
C LYS A 373 3.03 27.77 -5.90
N THR A 374 2.95 26.45 -6.00
CA THR A 374 4.13 25.56 -5.96
C THR A 374 3.97 24.47 -7.00
N HIS A 375 4.96 24.33 -7.88
CA HIS A 375 5.01 23.21 -8.80
C HIS A 375 5.53 21.95 -8.10
N PRO A 376 4.93 20.77 -8.33
CA PRO A 376 5.41 19.53 -7.79
C PRO A 376 6.75 19.14 -8.46
N LYS A 377 7.69 18.63 -7.67
CA LYS A 377 8.94 18.07 -8.20
C LYS A 377 8.73 16.66 -8.76
N ILE A 378 7.76 15.93 -8.22
CA ILE A 378 7.46 14.55 -8.59
C ILE A 378 5.94 14.41 -8.71
N ILE A 379 5.49 13.73 -9.77
CA ILE A 379 4.11 13.25 -9.91
C ILE A 379 4.21 11.78 -10.28
N SER A 380 3.77 10.90 -9.38
CA SER A 380 3.78 9.46 -9.60
C SER A 380 2.35 8.92 -9.70
N PRO A 381 2.00 8.22 -10.80
CA PRO A 381 0.74 7.49 -10.87
C PRO A 381 0.78 6.29 -9.93
N CYS A 382 -0.30 6.09 -9.18
CA CYS A 382 -0.43 5.02 -8.21
C CYS A 382 -1.78 4.32 -8.36
N ALA A 383 -1.81 3.04 -8.05
CA ALA A 383 -3.07 2.31 -7.98
C ALA A 383 -3.03 1.21 -6.91
N TYR A 384 -4.19 0.96 -6.30
CA TYR A 384 -4.43 -0.21 -5.49
C TYR A 384 -5.13 -1.28 -6.31
N PHE A 385 -4.86 -2.54 -5.99
CA PHE A 385 -5.42 -3.70 -6.67
C PHE A 385 -5.85 -4.74 -5.65
N PHE A 386 -6.98 -5.39 -5.92
CA PHE A 386 -7.34 -6.61 -5.22
C PHE A 386 -6.77 -7.85 -5.92
N TYR A 387 -6.37 -8.82 -5.13
CA TYR A 387 -6.13 -10.18 -5.54
C TYR A 387 -7.23 -11.06 -4.98
N ASN A 388 -7.78 -11.92 -5.81
CA ASN A 388 -8.90 -12.81 -5.50
C ASN A 388 -10.24 -12.10 -5.19
N PHE A 389 -10.43 -10.90 -5.73
CA PHE A 389 -11.67 -10.15 -5.57
C PHE A 389 -11.98 -9.31 -6.82
N ALA A 390 -13.18 -9.50 -7.41
CA ALA A 390 -13.64 -8.77 -8.58
C ALA A 390 -14.67 -7.72 -8.17
N TYR A 391 -14.31 -6.45 -8.31
CA TYR A 391 -15.19 -5.32 -8.05
C TYR A 391 -14.80 -4.13 -8.95
N PRO A 392 -15.74 -3.27 -9.38
CA PRO A 392 -15.44 -2.10 -10.19
C PRO A 392 -14.50 -1.12 -9.49
N THR A 393 -13.81 -0.31 -10.29
CA THR A 393 -12.90 0.73 -9.80
C THR A 393 -13.68 1.83 -9.05
N PHE A 394 -13.18 2.22 -7.90
CA PHE A 394 -13.69 3.35 -7.11
C PHE A 394 -13.01 4.66 -7.52
N ASN A 395 -13.73 5.77 -7.43
CA ASN A 395 -13.14 7.09 -7.55
C ASN A 395 -12.23 7.37 -6.35
N ALA A 396 -11.11 8.05 -6.60
CA ALA A 396 -10.12 8.31 -5.55
C ALA A 396 -10.65 9.22 -4.42
N ASP A 397 -11.50 10.19 -4.75
CA ASP A 397 -12.18 11.06 -3.78
C ASP A 397 -13.21 10.32 -2.90
N LYS A 398 -13.68 9.14 -3.35
CA LYS A 398 -14.60 8.25 -2.63
C LYS A 398 -13.92 7.06 -1.99
N ALA A 399 -12.60 7.00 -2.03
CA ALA A 399 -11.80 5.96 -1.39
C ALA A 399 -11.07 6.54 -0.17
N PHE A 400 -11.25 5.94 1.01
CA PHE A 400 -10.49 6.27 2.21
C PHE A 400 -9.62 5.08 2.58
N ILE A 401 -8.31 5.22 2.41
CA ILE A 401 -7.34 4.14 2.57
C ILE A 401 -6.23 4.57 3.52
N LEU A 402 -6.11 3.86 4.63
CA LEU A 402 -5.00 3.94 5.59
C LEU A 402 -4.20 2.63 5.55
N ASN A 403 -2.91 2.71 5.16
CA ASN A 403 -2.04 1.54 5.05
C ASN A 403 -0.63 1.77 5.61
#